data_bb8a58a0b426ebd82151a6ad596be0b3
#
_entry.id   bb8a58a0b426ebd82151a6ad596be0b3
#
_cell.length_a   1.000
_cell.length_b   1.000
_cell.length_c   1.000
_cell.angle_alpha   90.00
_cell.angle_beta   90.00
_cell.angle_gamma   90.00
#
_symmetry.space_group_name_H-M   'P 1'
#
loop_
_entity.id
_entity.type
_entity.pdbx_description
1 polymer ?
#
loop_
_entity_poly.entity_id
_entity_poly.type
_entity_poly.pdbx_seq_one_letter_code
_entity_poly.pdbx_strand_id
1 'polypeptide(L)'
;MLQTLFLGVLIGIANIVPGIGGGMIAAVSGRYYDILYAASNFMSFKFDRKSTMLLIPVAIGMIIGIFSFSNLLKLAYEKFPGYTVGTFLGLILGGLFHMGSEQKVLKKDRLPLFMTGFIIAVCLFLFVIPRPDSSFQSENQSWLYLILSGMLGACAMSMPAGIDGSSVLIILGVYRNAIKAISDFDFSVLVPMGLGILLGLIIIVKLLNFLMKKNKEKVISVLLGVMMAGSINIFKNDISAFTSSWTVYIFVMLGFMFGFFVERLFKEK
;
A
#
# COMPACT_ATOMS: atom_id res chain seq x y z
N MET A 1 -13.69 -18.49 2.19
CA MET A 1 -13.60 -18.14 0.77
C MET A 1 -14.26 -16.80 0.44
N LEU A 2 -15.52 -16.56 0.82
CA LEU A 2 -16.17 -15.25 0.57
C LEU A 2 -15.47 -14.08 1.28
N GLN A 3 -15.09 -14.23 2.54
CA GLN A 3 -14.34 -13.21 3.30
C GLN A 3 -12.98 -12.89 2.66
N THR A 4 -12.30 -13.90 2.14
CA THR A 4 -10.99 -13.75 1.48
C THR A 4 -11.14 -13.04 0.13
N LEU A 5 -12.20 -13.34 -0.62
CA LEU A 5 -12.55 -12.63 -1.85
C LEU A 5 -12.87 -11.15 -1.54
N PHE A 6 -13.69 -10.89 -0.53
CA PHE A 6 -14.04 -9.53 -0.11
C PHE A 6 -12.80 -8.74 0.34
N LEU A 7 -11.90 -9.37 1.08
CA LEU A 7 -10.60 -8.77 1.41
C LEU A 7 -9.80 -8.41 0.15
N GLY A 8 -9.78 -9.31 -0.84
CA GLY A 8 -9.17 -9.04 -2.13
C GLY A 8 -9.78 -7.82 -2.82
N VAL A 9 -11.11 -7.69 -2.82
CA VAL A 9 -11.80 -6.50 -3.37
C VAL A 9 -11.35 -5.23 -2.66
N LEU A 10 -11.29 -5.22 -1.34
CA LEU A 10 -10.81 -4.06 -0.57
C LEU A 10 -9.34 -3.72 -0.86
N ILE A 11 -8.49 -4.73 -0.99
CA ILE A 11 -7.08 -4.55 -1.38
C ILE A 11 -7.00 -3.95 -2.80
N GLY A 12 -7.82 -4.45 -3.73
CA GLY A 12 -7.89 -3.94 -5.10
C GLY A 12 -8.32 -2.47 -5.15
N ILE A 13 -9.34 -2.11 -4.40
CA ILE A 13 -9.80 -0.72 -4.25
C ILE A 13 -8.68 0.16 -3.70
N ALA A 14 -8.02 -0.28 -2.63
CA ALA A 14 -6.94 0.47 -1.99
C ALA A 14 -5.74 0.71 -2.91
N ASN A 15 -5.44 -0.23 -3.81
CA ASN A 15 -4.34 -0.11 -4.77
C ASN A 15 -4.58 0.96 -5.85
N ILE A 16 -5.82 1.38 -6.08
CA ILE A 16 -6.15 2.45 -7.05
C ILE A 16 -6.00 3.82 -6.39
N VAL A 17 -6.15 3.89 -5.07
CA VAL A 17 -6.14 5.15 -4.33
C VAL A 17 -4.71 5.58 -4.04
N PRO A 18 -4.26 6.73 -4.57
CA PRO A 18 -2.94 7.26 -4.26
C PRO A 18 -2.76 7.44 -2.74
N GLY A 19 -1.63 6.99 -2.22
CA GLY A 19 -1.31 7.09 -0.80
C GLY A 19 -1.85 5.96 0.09
N ILE A 20 -2.64 5.02 -0.47
CA ILE A 20 -3.15 3.87 0.27
C ILE A 20 -2.80 2.60 -0.49
N GLY A 21 -1.74 1.93 -0.09
CA GLY A 21 -1.37 0.65 -0.70
C GLY A 21 -2.26 -0.51 -0.23
N GLY A 22 -2.50 -1.49 -1.10
CA GLY A 22 -3.23 -2.71 -0.74
C GLY A 22 -2.60 -3.49 0.42
N GLY A 23 -1.28 -3.38 0.59
CA GLY A 23 -0.57 -3.92 1.75
C GLY A 23 -1.07 -3.36 3.08
N MET A 24 -1.53 -2.10 3.11
CA MET A 24 -2.12 -1.48 4.30
C MET A 24 -3.45 -2.13 4.67
N ILE A 25 -4.34 -2.36 3.71
CA ILE A 25 -5.61 -3.06 3.95
C ILE A 25 -5.36 -4.49 4.43
N ALA A 26 -4.39 -5.19 3.83
CA ALA A 26 -3.98 -6.51 4.30
C ALA A 26 -3.45 -6.48 5.75
N ALA A 27 -2.71 -5.42 6.13
CA ALA A 27 -2.19 -5.25 7.47
C ALA A 27 -3.31 -4.94 8.48
N VAL A 28 -4.22 -4.01 8.15
CA VAL A 28 -5.37 -3.64 8.98
C VAL A 28 -6.32 -4.83 9.18
N SER A 29 -6.47 -5.70 8.17
CA SER A 29 -7.28 -6.93 8.27
C SER A 29 -6.62 -8.04 9.09
N GLY A 30 -5.40 -7.85 9.60
CA GLY A 30 -4.63 -8.87 10.31
C GLY A 30 -4.07 -10.01 9.44
N ARG A 31 -4.36 -9.99 8.12
CA ARG A 31 -4.03 -11.07 7.18
C ARG A 31 -2.73 -10.83 6.37
N TYR A 32 -2.03 -9.73 6.64
CA TYR A 32 -0.82 -9.37 5.90
C TYR A 32 0.22 -10.49 5.88
N TYR A 33 0.48 -11.08 7.05
CA TYR A 33 1.45 -12.17 7.16
C TYR A 33 1.03 -13.40 6.35
N ASP A 34 -0.24 -13.78 6.42
CA ASP A 34 -0.77 -14.96 5.71
C ASP A 34 -0.69 -14.77 4.20
N ILE A 35 -1.06 -13.58 3.71
CA ILE A 35 -0.96 -13.22 2.29
C ILE A 35 0.51 -13.19 1.85
N LEU A 36 1.39 -12.58 2.64
CA LEU A 36 2.82 -12.50 2.35
C LEU A 36 3.45 -13.89 2.29
N TYR A 37 3.12 -14.77 3.26
CA TYR A 37 3.59 -16.14 3.31
C TYR A 37 3.12 -16.95 2.10
N ALA A 38 1.82 -16.84 1.79
CA ALA A 38 1.23 -17.52 0.64
C ALA A 38 1.86 -17.04 -0.68
N ALA A 39 2.05 -15.72 -0.86
CA ALA A 39 2.73 -15.15 -2.01
C ALA A 39 4.19 -15.62 -2.13
N SER A 40 4.92 -15.68 -1.00
CA SER A 40 6.30 -16.19 -0.98
C SER A 40 6.39 -17.66 -1.40
N ASN A 41 5.45 -18.50 -0.96
CA ASN A 41 5.38 -19.91 -1.36
C ASN A 41 5.08 -20.04 -2.86
N PHE A 42 4.11 -19.29 -3.35
CA PHE A 42 3.75 -19.27 -4.77
C PHE A 42 4.93 -18.86 -5.65
N MET A 43 5.65 -17.78 -5.28
CA MET A 43 6.85 -17.31 -5.98
C MET A 43 8.04 -18.28 -5.87
N SER A 44 7.99 -19.21 -4.92
CA SER A 44 9.00 -20.28 -4.76
C SER A 44 8.56 -21.60 -5.40
N PHE A 45 7.50 -21.56 -6.22
CA PHE A 45 6.90 -22.75 -6.86
C PHE A 45 6.47 -23.84 -5.85
N LYS A 46 6.22 -23.43 -4.60
CA LYS A 46 5.69 -24.32 -3.56
C LYS A 46 4.18 -24.12 -3.47
N PHE A 47 3.47 -24.87 -4.29
CA PHE A 47 2.00 -24.79 -4.36
C PHE A 47 1.37 -25.65 -3.27
N ASP A 48 1.33 -25.13 -2.04
CA ASP A 48 0.56 -25.77 -1.01
C ASP A 48 -0.93 -25.34 -1.08
N ARG A 49 -1.81 -26.28 -0.74
CA ARG A 49 -3.26 -26.07 -0.83
C ARG A 49 -3.74 -24.86 -0.05
N LYS A 50 -3.15 -24.62 1.14
CA LYS A 50 -3.53 -23.51 2.02
C LYS A 50 -3.18 -22.15 1.41
N SER A 51 -1.97 -22.00 0.87
CA SER A 51 -1.53 -20.77 0.20
C SER A 51 -2.34 -20.50 -1.07
N THR A 52 -2.62 -21.54 -1.86
CA THR A 52 -3.40 -21.40 -3.10
C THR A 52 -4.85 -21.01 -2.81
N MET A 53 -5.49 -21.62 -1.81
CA MET A 53 -6.86 -21.30 -1.38
C MET A 53 -7.00 -19.89 -0.79
N LEU A 54 -5.90 -19.29 -0.32
CA LEU A 54 -5.88 -17.90 0.14
C LEU A 54 -5.64 -16.94 -1.04
N LEU A 55 -4.61 -17.20 -1.84
CA LEU A 55 -4.14 -16.28 -2.88
C LEU A 55 -5.10 -16.14 -4.06
N ILE A 56 -5.69 -17.22 -4.53
CA ILE A 56 -6.59 -17.17 -5.69
C ILE A 56 -7.82 -16.29 -5.41
N PRO A 57 -8.57 -16.46 -4.30
CA PRO A 57 -9.69 -15.57 -4.01
C PRO A 57 -9.26 -14.11 -3.80
N VAL A 58 -8.09 -13.88 -3.17
CA VAL A 58 -7.55 -12.52 -3.01
C VAL A 58 -7.24 -11.90 -4.37
N ALA A 59 -6.56 -12.61 -5.26
CA ALA A 59 -6.21 -12.11 -6.59
C ALA A 59 -7.46 -11.80 -7.45
N ILE A 60 -8.44 -12.71 -7.45
CA ILE A 60 -9.72 -12.50 -8.15
C ILE A 60 -10.44 -11.29 -7.55
N GLY A 61 -10.51 -11.20 -6.23
CA GLY A 61 -11.10 -10.07 -5.53
C GLY A 61 -10.41 -8.75 -5.88
N MET A 62 -9.07 -8.72 -5.94
CA MET A 62 -8.32 -7.53 -6.34
C MET A 62 -8.69 -7.08 -7.74
N ILE A 63 -8.76 -7.98 -8.71
CA ILE A 63 -9.17 -7.66 -10.08
C ILE A 63 -10.59 -7.06 -10.08
N ILE A 64 -11.53 -7.71 -9.42
CA ILE A 64 -12.91 -7.21 -9.29
C ILE A 64 -12.92 -5.82 -8.64
N GLY A 65 -12.18 -5.63 -7.54
CA GLY A 65 -12.08 -4.35 -6.84
C GLY A 65 -11.55 -3.23 -7.71
N ILE A 66 -10.46 -3.49 -8.45
CA ILE A 66 -9.84 -2.53 -9.37
C ILE A 66 -10.85 -2.10 -10.45
N PHE A 67 -11.43 -3.05 -11.17
CA PHE A 67 -12.32 -2.71 -12.30
C PHE A 67 -13.66 -2.13 -11.88
N SER A 68 -14.27 -2.65 -10.79
CA SER A 68 -15.60 -2.19 -10.35
C SER A 68 -15.56 -0.82 -9.70
N PHE A 69 -14.49 -0.50 -8.97
CA PHE A 69 -14.42 0.71 -8.15
C PHE A 69 -13.58 1.85 -8.76
N SER A 70 -12.81 1.60 -9.83
CA SER A 70 -11.98 2.64 -10.44
C SER A 70 -12.77 3.90 -10.81
N ASN A 71 -13.91 3.73 -11.46
CA ASN A 71 -14.78 4.83 -11.86
C ASN A 71 -15.48 5.50 -10.65
N LEU A 72 -15.91 4.70 -9.66
CA LEU A 72 -16.54 5.21 -8.45
C LEU A 72 -15.55 6.04 -7.62
N LEU A 73 -14.32 5.55 -7.45
CA LEU A 73 -13.27 6.25 -6.73
C LEU A 73 -12.85 7.54 -7.43
N LYS A 74 -12.72 7.50 -8.76
CA LYS A 74 -12.48 8.70 -9.54
C LYS A 74 -13.56 9.74 -9.28
N LEU A 75 -14.84 9.36 -9.37
CA LEU A 75 -15.98 10.24 -9.11
C LEU A 75 -15.98 10.77 -7.65
N ALA A 76 -15.68 9.92 -6.67
CA ALA A 76 -15.60 10.31 -5.26
C ALA A 76 -14.47 11.31 -5.02
N TYR A 77 -13.31 11.10 -5.64
CA TYR A 77 -12.17 12.00 -5.52
C TYR A 77 -12.42 13.35 -6.20
N GLU A 78 -13.08 13.35 -7.38
CA GLU A 78 -13.38 14.59 -8.12
C GLU A 78 -14.48 15.41 -7.45
N LYS A 79 -15.55 14.75 -6.95
CA LYS A 79 -16.70 15.45 -6.35
C LYS A 79 -16.58 15.72 -4.85
N PHE A 80 -15.91 14.82 -4.12
CA PHE A 80 -15.84 14.84 -2.67
C PHE A 80 -14.43 14.55 -2.14
N PRO A 81 -13.38 15.28 -2.58
CA PRO A 81 -11.99 14.96 -2.24
C PRO A 81 -11.76 14.91 -0.73
N GLY A 82 -12.22 15.89 0.03
CA GLY A 82 -12.02 15.97 1.47
C GLY A 82 -12.65 14.80 2.22
N TYR A 83 -13.89 14.42 1.88
CA TYR A 83 -14.56 13.28 2.54
C TYR A 83 -13.89 11.95 2.21
N THR A 84 -13.45 11.77 0.97
CA THR A 84 -12.76 10.57 0.50
C THR A 84 -11.43 10.41 1.22
N VAL A 85 -10.58 11.43 1.20
CA VAL A 85 -9.28 11.43 1.90
C VAL A 85 -9.45 11.28 3.41
N GLY A 86 -10.44 12.00 3.99
CA GLY A 86 -10.77 11.89 5.42
C GLY A 86 -11.14 10.47 5.83
N THR A 87 -12.00 9.80 5.05
CA THR A 87 -12.38 8.40 5.32
C THR A 87 -11.17 7.47 5.29
N PHE A 88 -10.30 7.62 4.30
CA PHE A 88 -9.09 6.80 4.19
C PHE A 88 -8.09 7.06 5.30
N LEU A 89 -7.86 8.32 5.65
CA LEU A 89 -7.00 8.67 6.77
C LEU A 89 -7.51 8.05 8.07
N GLY A 90 -8.82 8.16 8.31
CA GLY A 90 -9.47 7.53 9.46
C GLY A 90 -9.26 6.02 9.49
N LEU A 91 -9.49 5.34 8.38
CA LEU A 91 -9.31 3.89 8.25
C LEU A 91 -7.88 3.45 8.60
N ILE A 92 -6.89 4.17 8.09
CA ILE A 92 -5.47 3.92 8.40
C ILE A 92 -5.18 4.10 9.89
N LEU A 93 -5.61 5.23 10.46
CA LEU A 93 -5.37 5.53 11.87
C LEU A 93 -6.07 4.52 12.79
N GLY A 94 -7.30 4.11 12.44
CA GLY A 94 -8.05 3.08 13.18
C GLY A 94 -7.33 1.74 13.19
N GLY A 95 -6.87 1.28 12.03
CA GLY A 95 -6.09 0.05 11.90
C GLY A 95 -4.75 0.13 12.61
N LEU A 96 -4.04 1.25 12.49
CA LEU A 96 -2.77 1.48 13.17
C LEU A 96 -2.94 1.44 14.70
N PHE A 97 -3.98 2.08 15.23
CA PHE A 97 -4.26 2.07 16.65
C PHE A 97 -4.58 0.66 17.16
N HIS A 98 -5.41 -0.09 16.43
CA HIS A 98 -5.78 -1.45 16.79
C HIS A 98 -4.55 -2.38 16.78
N MET A 99 -3.81 -2.42 15.67
CA MET A 99 -2.60 -3.24 15.54
C MET A 99 -1.50 -2.82 16.54
N GLY A 100 -1.33 -1.52 16.76
CA GLY A 100 -0.36 -0.99 17.71
C GLY A 100 -0.66 -1.40 19.15
N SER A 101 -1.94 -1.42 19.52
CA SER A 101 -2.41 -1.88 20.82
C SER A 101 -2.23 -3.38 20.99
N GLU A 102 -2.64 -4.18 20.02
CA GLU A 102 -2.51 -5.65 20.05
C GLU A 102 -1.05 -6.09 20.12
N GLN A 103 -0.19 -5.48 19.33
CA GLN A 103 1.25 -5.78 19.28
C GLN A 103 2.05 -5.13 20.41
N LYS A 104 1.39 -4.34 21.28
CA LYS A 104 2.03 -3.64 22.41
C LYS A 104 3.27 -2.83 21.96
N VAL A 105 3.12 -2.07 20.86
CA VAL A 105 4.23 -1.33 20.23
C VAL A 105 4.84 -0.27 21.17
N LEU A 106 4.05 0.25 22.13
CA LEU A 106 4.52 1.22 23.13
C LEU A 106 5.40 0.61 24.24
N LYS A 107 5.66 -0.72 24.22
CA LYS A 107 6.65 -1.29 25.13
C LYS A 107 8.05 -0.75 24.83
N LYS A 108 8.88 -0.60 25.89
CA LYS A 108 10.25 -0.05 25.79
C LYS A 108 11.11 -0.72 24.70
N ASP A 109 10.93 -2.02 24.50
CA ASP A 109 11.74 -2.80 23.52
C ASP A 109 11.30 -2.61 22.06
N ARG A 110 10.07 -2.12 21.82
CA ARG A 110 9.48 -1.99 20.47
C ARG A 110 9.36 -0.57 20.00
N LEU A 111 9.25 0.37 20.94
CA LEU A 111 9.15 1.80 20.64
C LEU A 111 10.34 2.31 19.79
N PRO A 112 11.61 1.94 20.06
CA PRO A 112 12.73 2.35 19.20
C PRO A 112 12.57 1.86 17.76
N LEU A 113 12.07 0.63 17.57
CA LEU A 113 11.86 0.04 16.23
C LEU A 113 10.73 0.75 15.49
N PHE A 114 9.64 1.09 16.17
CA PHE A 114 8.58 1.93 15.63
C PHE A 114 9.13 3.30 15.19
N MET A 115 9.92 3.93 16.06
CA MET A 115 10.54 5.23 15.76
C MET A 115 11.54 5.15 14.59
N THR A 116 12.30 4.07 14.46
CA THR A 116 13.20 3.89 13.30
C THR A 116 12.40 3.79 12.01
N GLY A 117 11.33 3.00 11.98
CA GLY A 117 10.43 2.93 10.81
C GLY A 117 9.81 4.28 10.47
N PHE A 118 9.33 5.00 11.49
CA PHE A 118 8.76 6.33 11.34
C PHE A 118 9.77 7.33 10.77
N ILE A 119 10.97 7.41 11.35
CA ILE A 119 12.02 8.35 10.92
C ILE A 119 12.47 8.03 9.48
N ILE A 120 12.71 6.75 9.15
CA ILE A 120 13.08 6.35 7.80
C ILE A 120 12.02 6.81 6.80
N ALA A 121 10.73 6.56 7.08
CA ALA A 121 9.66 6.95 6.18
C ALA A 121 9.51 8.46 6.07
N VAL A 122 9.59 9.21 7.18
CA VAL A 122 9.55 10.68 7.15
C VAL A 122 10.73 11.22 6.33
N CYS A 123 11.94 10.69 6.51
CA CYS A 123 13.09 11.08 5.70
C CYS A 123 12.82 10.80 4.21
N LEU A 124 12.31 9.61 3.87
CA LEU A 124 11.95 9.30 2.49
C LEU A 124 10.93 10.29 1.92
N PHE A 125 9.87 10.63 2.68
CA PHE A 125 8.85 11.60 2.25
C PHE A 125 9.41 13.02 2.13
N LEU A 126 10.38 13.42 2.94
CA LEU A 126 10.99 14.75 2.87
C LEU A 126 11.96 14.89 1.70
N PHE A 127 12.77 13.84 1.42
CA PHE A 127 13.73 13.84 0.33
C PHE A 127 13.11 13.52 -1.02
N VAL A 128 11.94 12.92 -1.01
CA VAL A 128 11.24 12.36 -2.14
C VAL A 128 9.98 13.18 -2.48
N ILE A 129 9.88 14.43 -2.03
CA ILE A 129 8.81 15.33 -2.49
C ILE A 129 8.99 15.55 -4.00
N PRO A 130 8.01 15.17 -4.85
CA PRO A 130 8.06 15.51 -6.25
C PRO A 130 8.09 17.02 -6.36
N ARG A 131 9.16 17.58 -6.90
CA ARG A 131 9.11 18.96 -7.37
C ARG A 131 8.23 18.95 -8.61
N PRO A 132 7.15 19.75 -8.67
CA PRO A 132 6.22 19.75 -9.81
C PRO A 132 6.89 20.05 -11.15
N ASP A 133 8.10 20.63 -11.11
CA ASP A 133 8.81 21.19 -12.28
C ASP A 133 10.07 20.42 -12.67
N SER A 134 10.31 19.22 -12.13
CA SER A 134 11.46 18.44 -12.61
C SER A 134 11.12 17.87 -13.99
N SER A 135 11.58 18.59 -15.00
CA SER A 135 11.64 18.23 -16.42
C SER A 135 12.57 17.02 -16.69
N PHE A 136 12.46 15.97 -15.89
CA PHE A 136 13.06 14.67 -16.19
C PHE A 136 12.14 13.91 -17.17
N GLN A 137 11.78 14.55 -18.28
CA GLN A 137 11.22 13.90 -19.46
C GLN A 137 12.39 13.52 -20.37
N SER A 138 13.11 12.49 -20.01
CA SER A 138 13.94 11.78 -20.95
C SER A 138 13.05 10.82 -21.73
N GLU A 139 12.73 11.16 -22.99
CA GLU A 139 11.98 10.28 -23.89
C GLU A 139 12.69 8.95 -24.16
N ASN A 140 13.97 8.83 -23.85
CA ASN A 140 14.81 7.64 -24.00
C ASN A 140 15.26 7.10 -22.64
N GLN A 141 14.33 6.56 -21.85
CA GLN A 141 14.73 5.89 -20.62
C GLN A 141 15.33 4.52 -20.92
N SER A 142 16.54 4.28 -20.39
CA SER A 142 17.21 2.98 -20.50
C SER A 142 16.32 1.84 -19.96
N TRP A 143 16.33 0.69 -20.60
CA TRP A 143 15.64 -0.52 -20.13
C TRP A 143 15.98 -0.86 -18.68
N LEU A 144 17.24 -0.68 -18.29
CA LEU A 144 17.69 -0.90 -16.91
C LEU A 144 16.97 0.05 -15.93
N TYR A 145 16.80 1.32 -16.31
CA TYR A 145 16.11 2.29 -15.49
C TYR A 145 14.62 1.96 -15.33
N LEU A 146 13.96 1.49 -16.40
CA LEU A 146 12.57 1.03 -16.35
C LEU A 146 12.40 -0.21 -15.45
N ILE A 147 13.34 -1.17 -15.53
CA ILE A 147 13.35 -2.35 -14.65
C ILE A 147 13.52 -1.92 -13.18
N LEU A 148 14.49 -1.06 -12.88
CA LEU A 148 14.72 -0.57 -11.51
C LEU A 148 13.51 0.21 -10.98
N SER A 149 12.89 1.04 -11.81
CA SER A 149 11.70 1.81 -11.45
C SER A 149 10.51 0.91 -11.14
N GLY A 150 10.25 -0.10 -11.99
CA GLY A 150 9.22 -1.11 -11.75
C GLY A 150 9.49 -1.90 -10.46
N MET A 151 10.72 -2.28 -10.22
CA MET A 151 11.15 -3.01 -9.01
C MET A 151 10.90 -2.18 -7.74
N LEU A 152 11.33 -0.91 -7.72
CA LEU A 152 11.14 -0.02 -6.57
C LEU A 152 9.67 0.29 -6.33
N GLY A 153 8.89 0.52 -7.41
CA GLY A 153 7.44 0.72 -7.31
C GLY A 153 6.73 -0.50 -6.70
N ALA A 154 7.08 -1.71 -7.13
CA ALA A 154 6.53 -2.94 -6.60
C ALA A 154 6.93 -3.20 -5.13
N CYS A 155 8.18 -2.87 -4.76
CA CYS A 155 8.63 -2.94 -3.38
C CYS A 155 7.80 -2.02 -2.48
N ALA A 156 7.57 -0.78 -2.91
CA ALA A 156 6.77 0.19 -2.17
C ALA A 156 5.31 -0.26 -2.02
N MET A 157 4.69 -0.73 -3.11
CA MET A 157 3.31 -1.22 -3.12
C MET A 157 3.08 -2.42 -2.20
N SER A 158 4.12 -3.23 -1.98
CA SER A 158 4.04 -4.42 -1.12
C SER A 158 4.15 -4.11 0.37
N MET A 159 4.58 -2.91 0.74
CA MET A 159 4.68 -2.51 2.14
C MET A 159 3.34 -2.00 2.66
N PRO A 160 2.94 -2.34 3.90
CA PRO A 160 1.71 -1.81 4.51
C PRO A 160 1.92 -0.37 5.01
N ALA A 161 2.55 0.48 4.21
CA ALA A 161 3.25 1.63 4.75
C ALA A 161 2.76 2.99 4.23
N GLY A 162 1.65 3.03 3.48
CA GLY A 162 1.20 4.30 2.90
C GLY A 162 2.14 4.90 1.85
N ILE A 163 3.19 4.16 1.45
CA ILE A 163 3.98 4.47 0.26
C ILE A 163 3.39 3.59 -0.85
N ASP A 164 2.74 4.20 -1.79
CA ASP A 164 2.20 3.50 -2.95
C ASP A 164 3.23 3.46 -4.09
N GLY A 165 3.11 2.46 -4.95
CA GLY A 165 4.01 2.30 -6.08
C GLY A 165 3.95 3.49 -7.06
N SER A 166 2.77 4.12 -7.20
CA SER A 166 2.58 5.27 -8.07
C SER A 166 3.38 6.48 -7.60
N SER A 167 3.40 6.76 -6.29
CA SER A 167 4.23 7.82 -5.72
C SER A 167 5.72 7.61 -6.04
N VAL A 168 6.21 6.37 -5.91
CA VAL A 168 7.61 6.05 -6.26
C VAL A 168 7.87 6.27 -7.76
N LEU A 169 6.96 5.87 -8.63
CA LEU A 169 7.11 6.09 -10.07
C LEU A 169 7.06 7.59 -10.44
N ILE A 170 6.25 8.40 -9.73
CA ILE A 170 6.23 9.86 -9.89
C ILE A 170 7.58 10.46 -9.54
N ILE A 171 8.17 10.05 -8.42
CA ILE A 171 9.48 10.50 -7.96
C ILE A 171 10.58 10.16 -8.96
N LEU A 172 10.53 8.95 -9.50
CA LEU A 172 11.46 8.49 -10.52
C LEU A 172 11.19 9.11 -11.90
N GLY A 173 10.14 9.94 -12.03
CA GLY A 173 9.80 10.61 -13.29
C GLY A 173 9.30 9.66 -14.40
N VAL A 174 8.97 8.40 -14.06
CA VAL A 174 8.51 7.39 -15.04
C VAL A 174 7.00 7.20 -15.06
N TYR A 175 6.26 7.80 -14.12
CA TYR A 175 4.83 7.57 -13.97
C TYR A 175 4.04 7.91 -15.25
N ARG A 176 4.30 9.08 -15.84
CA ARG A 176 3.61 9.52 -17.08
C ARG A 176 3.90 8.57 -18.24
N ASN A 177 5.16 8.14 -18.39
CA ASN A 177 5.56 7.17 -19.40
C ASN A 177 4.87 5.82 -19.19
N ALA A 178 4.76 5.37 -17.94
CA ALA A 178 4.05 4.14 -17.60
C ALA A 178 2.55 4.22 -17.95
N ILE A 179 1.88 5.32 -17.58
CA ILE A 179 0.45 5.53 -17.91
C ILE A 179 0.25 5.62 -19.43
N LYS A 180 1.10 6.37 -20.12
CA LYS A 180 1.06 6.48 -21.60
C LYS A 180 1.28 5.10 -22.23
N ALA A 181 2.31 4.37 -21.79
CA ALA A 181 2.61 3.03 -22.30
C ALA A 181 1.45 2.04 -22.09
N ILE A 182 0.72 2.14 -20.96
CA ILE A 182 -0.48 1.33 -20.72
C ILE A 182 -1.58 1.70 -21.71
N SER A 183 -1.82 3.00 -21.94
CA SER A 183 -2.86 3.49 -22.85
C SER A 183 -2.56 3.15 -24.30
N ASP A 184 -1.30 3.25 -24.71
CA ASP A 184 -0.85 3.07 -26.09
C ASP A 184 -0.38 1.63 -26.37
N PHE A 185 -0.44 0.73 -25.37
CA PHE A 185 0.10 -0.64 -25.44
C PHE A 185 1.56 -0.70 -25.88
N ASP A 186 2.38 0.26 -25.38
CA ASP A 186 3.81 0.31 -25.71
C ASP A 186 4.60 -0.73 -24.95
N PHE A 187 4.82 -1.87 -25.57
CA PHE A 187 5.55 -2.99 -25.00
C PHE A 187 7.03 -2.70 -24.75
N SER A 188 7.61 -1.68 -25.40
CA SER A 188 9.01 -1.31 -25.19
C SER A 188 9.24 -0.77 -23.76
N VAL A 189 8.23 -0.16 -23.17
CA VAL A 189 8.22 0.33 -21.79
C VAL A 189 7.58 -0.70 -20.84
N LEU A 190 6.46 -1.31 -21.25
CA LEU A 190 5.69 -2.23 -20.40
C LEU A 190 6.46 -3.50 -20.04
N VAL A 191 7.23 -4.07 -21.00
CA VAL A 191 7.98 -5.31 -20.75
C VAL A 191 9.08 -5.11 -19.72
N PRO A 192 10.01 -4.12 -19.86
CA PRO A 192 11.04 -3.92 -18.84
C PRO A 192 10.46 -3.51 -17.48
N MET A 193 9.43 -2.65 -17.44
CA MET A 193 8.76 -2.32 -16.17
C MET A 193 8.08 -3.54 -15.56
N GLY A 194 7.39 -4.35 -16.34
CA GLY A 194 6.76 -5.59 -15.88
C GLY A 194 7.76 -6.58 -15.30
N LEU A 195 8.90 -6.77 -15.94
CA LEU A 195 10.02 -7.57 -15.41
C LEU A 195 10.52 -6.99 -14.07
N GLY A 196 10.69 -5.68 -14.00
CA GLY A 196 11.06 -4.99 -12.76
C GLY A 196 10.05 -5.23 -11.64
N ILE A 197 8.75 -5.09 -11.93
CA ILE A 197 7.67 -5.33 -10.96
C ILE A 197 7.72 -6.77 -10.45
N LEU A 198 7.86 -7.75 -11.32
CA LEU A 198 7.96 -9.17 -10.93
C LEU A 198 9.18 -9.43 -10.04
N LEU A 199 10.35 -8.91 -10.40
CA LEU A 199 11.56 -9.02 -9.61
C LEU A 199 11.40 -8.34 -8.24
N GLY A 200 10.86 -7.13 -8.21
CA GLY A 200 10.61 -6.38 -6.98
C GLY A 200 9.66 -7.12 -6.03
N LEU A 201 8.55 -7.65 -6.55
CA LEU A 201 7.63 -8.47 -5.77
C LEU A 201 8.30 -9.71 -5.20
N ILE A 202 9.08 -10.44 -6.00
CA ILE A 202 9.78 -11.64 -5.54
C ILE A 202 10.76 -11.29 -4.41
N ILE A 203 11.55 -10.24 -4.59
CA ILE A 203 12.56 -9.83 -3.60
C ILE A 203 11.89 -9.38 -2.31
N ILE A 204 10.94 -8.44 -2.38
CA ILE A 204 10.34 -7.84 -1.19
C ILE A 204 9.49 -8.84 -0.41
N VAL A 205 8.69 -9.67 -1.11
CA VAL A 205 7.85 -10.68 -0.47
C VAL A 205 8.70 -11.72 0.25
N LYS A 206 9.78 -12.20 -0.38
CA LYS A 206 10.71 -13.14 0.25
C LYS A 206 11.44 -12.51 1.44
N LEU A 207 11.91 -11.26 1.28
CA LEU A 207 12.60 -10.52 2.35
C LEU A 207 11.67 -10.31 3.56
N LEU A 208 10.47 -9.79 3.33
CA LEU A 208 9.49 -9.55 4.41
C LEU A 208 9.09 -10.86 5.07
N ASN A 209 8.83 -11.92 4.30
CA ASN A 209 8.50 -13.22 4.86
C ASN A 209 9.65 -13.79 5.72
N PHE A 210 10.90 -13.67 5.25
CA PHE A 210 12.08 -14.07 6.01
C PHE A 210 12.20 -13.29 7.33
N LEU A 211 12.08 -11.97 7.26
CA LEU A 211 12.16 -11.09 8.43
C LEU A 211 11.03 -11.37 9.43
N MET A 212 9.80 -11.57 8.93
CA MET A 212 8.65 -11.88 9.78
C MET A 212 8.73 -13.26 10.44
N LYS A 213 9.33 -14.27 9.77
CA LYS A 213 9.62 -15.56 10.38
C LYS A 213 10.62 -15.45 11.52
N LYS A 214 11.62 -14.57 11.39
CA LYS A 214 12.68 -14.40 12.41
C LYS A 214 12.17 -13.61 13.62
N ASN A 215 11.48 -12.50 13.40
CA ASN A 215 11.02 -11.59 14.46
C ASN A 215 9.77 -10.81 14.04
N LYS A 216 8.62 -11.51 13.94
CA LYS A 216 7.33 -10.95 13.49
C LYS A 216 6.98 -9.62 14.19
N GLU A 217 7.10 -9.60 15.52
CA GLU A 217 6.72 -8.44 16.32
C GLU A 217 7.59 -7.21 16.06
N LYS A 218 8.89 -7.41 15.85
CA LYS A 218 9.82 -6.32 15.53
C LYS A 218 9.55 -5.73 14.15
N VAL A 219 9.33 -6.61 13.16
CA VAL A 219 9.01 -6.17 11.78
C VAL A 219 7.70 -5.39 11.77
N ILE A 220 6.66 -5.90 12.44
CA ILE A 220 5.38 -5.19 12.55
C ILE A 220 5.56 -3.81 13.20
N SER A 221 6.38 -3.70 14.25
CA SER A 221 6.64 -2.41 14.90
C SER A 221 7.25 -1.39 13.93
N VAL A 222 8.23 -1.80 13.12
CA VAL A 222 8.82 -0.93 12.07
C VAL A 222 7.76 -0.55 11.04
N LEU A 223 6.98 -1.52 10.54
CA LEU A 223 5.95 -1.28 9.55
C LEU A 223 4.86 -0.33 10.06
N LEU A 224 4.45 -0.43 11.33
CA LEU A 224 3.49 0.49 11.94
C LEU A 224 4.07 1.92 12.05
N GLY A 225 5.37 2.05 12.30
CA GLY A 225 6.05 3.35 12.26
C GLY A 225 5.98 3.99 10.87
N VAL A 226 6.21 3.19 9.82
CA VAL A 226 6.09 3.64 8.43
C VAL A 226 4.64 4.03 8.09
N MET A 227 3.64 3.24 8.53
CA MET A 227 2.21 3.56 8.36
C MET A 227 1.84 4.90 9.01
N MET A 228 2.35 5.18 10.22
CA MET A 228 2.12 6.46 10.89
C MET A 228 2.69 7.63 10.09
N ALA A 229 3.91 7.49 9.56
CA ALA A 229 4.50 8.50 8.70
C ALA A 229 3.69 8.72 7.41
N GLY A 230 3.21 7.64 6.78
CA GLY A 230 2.32 7.67 5.62
C GLY A 230 1.02 8.45 5.90
N SER A 231 0.41 8.23 7.06
CA SER A 231 -0.79 8.95 7.48
C SER A 231 -0.56 10.46 7.58
N ILE A 232 0.58 10.87 8.14
CA ILE A 232 0.97 12.29 8.24
C ILE A 232 1.21 12.88 6.84
N ASN A 233 1.83 12.12 5.94
CA ASN A 233 2.08 12.57 4.57
C ASN A 233 0.78 12.78 3.80
N ILE A 234 -0.21 11.87 3.92
CA ILE A 234 -1.54 12.04 3.33
C ILE A 234 -2.20 13.31 3.86
N PHE A 235 -2.23 13.50 5.20
CA PHE A 235 -2.80 14.69 5.80
C PHE A 235 -2.14 15.98 5.30
N LYS A 236 -0.80 15.98 5.18
CA LYS A 236 -0.04 17.15 4.69
C LYS A 236 -0.35 17.48 3.23
N ASN A 237 -0.44 16.49 2.37
CA ASN A 237 -0.65 16.70 0.94
C ASN A 237 -2.07 17.19 0.63
N ASP A 238 -3.06 16.78 1.41
CA ASP A 238 -4.47 17.10 1.20
C ASP A 238 -5.01 18.07 2.26
N ILE A 239 -4.15 18.86 2.91
CA ILE A 239 -4.54 19.75 4.01
C ILE A 239 -5.65 20.73 3.61
N SER A 240 -5.67 21.19 2.37
CA SER A 240 -6.74 22.05 1.83
C SER A 240 -8.11 21.37 1.88
N ALA A 241 -8.15 20.06 1.68
CA ALA A 241 -9.38 19.29 1.76
C ALA A 241 -9.93 19.22 3.20
N PHE A 242 -9.05 19.20 4.21
CA PHE A 242 -9.42 19.19 5.62
C PHE A 242 -9.84 20.57 6.15
N THR A 243 -9.30 21.63 5.57
CA THR A 243 -9.65 23.01 5.99
C THR A 243 -10.93 23.53 5.35
N SER A 244 -11.42 22.89 4.28
CA SER A 244 -12.61 23.33 3.55
C SER A 244 -13.93 23.10 4.32
N SER A 245 -14.01 22.07 5.17
CA SER A 245 -15.22 21.78 5.95
C SER A 245 -14.91 20.95 7.19
N TRP A 246 -15.44 21.35 8.34
CA TRP A 246 -15.32 20.58 9.57
C TRP A 246 -16.03 19.21 9.50
N THR A 247 -16.99 19.03 8.60
CA THR A 247 -17.70 17.75 8.39
C THR A 247 -16.75 16.65 7.91
N VAL A 248 -15.59 16.97 7.33
CA VAL A 248 -14.56 15.99 6.94
C VAL A 248 -14.09 15.17 8.14
N TYR A 249 -14.02 15.78 9.32
CA TYR A 249 -13.61 15.07 10.54
C TYR A 249 -14.60 13.99 10.98
N ILE A 250 -15.90 14.12 10.61
CA ILE A 250 -16.88 13.07 10.83
C ILE A 250 -16.51 11.84 10.00
N PHE A 251 -16.11 12.05 8.75
CA PHE A 251 -15.66 10.97 7.87
C PHE A 251 -14.34 10.34 8.32
N VAL A 252 -13.43 11.12 8.90
CA VAL A 252 -12.24 10.59 9.58
C VAL A 252 -12.64 9.67 10.73
N MET A 253 -13.60 10.09 11.57
CA MET A 253 -14.09 9.26 12.68
C MET A 253 -14.79 7.98 12.20
N LEU A 254 -15.63 8.07 11.18
CA LEU A 254 -16.29 6.89 10.59
C LEU A 254 -15.23 5.92 10.01
N GLY A 255 -14.27 6.44 9.27
CA GLY A 255 -13.13 5.66 8.77
C GLY A 255 -12.33 5.02 9.91
N PHE A 256 -12.05 5.77 10.97
CA PHE A 256 -11.34 5.26 12.15
C PHE A 256 -12.09 4.10 12.82
N MET A 257 -13.39 4.26 13.05
CA MET A 257 -14.22 3.19 13.61
C MET A 257 -14.20 1.95 12.71
N PHE A 258 -14.39 2.14 11.41
CA PHE A 258 -14.36 1.04 10.46
C PHE A 258 -12.97 0.35 10.43
N GLY A 259 -11.87 1.09 10.37
CA GLY A 259 -10.52 0.56 10.41
C GLY A 259 -10.20 -0.18 11.71
N PHE A 260 -10.69 0.33 12.85
CA PHE A 260 -10.53 -0.32 14.15
C PHE A 260 -11.27 -1.66 14.24
N PHE A 261 -12.45 -1.77 13.62
CA PHE A 261 -13.26 -2.98 13.68
C PHE A 261 -13.01 -3.96 12.53
N VAL A 262 -12.40 -3.52 11.42
CA VAL A 262 -12.18 -4.36 10.23
C VAL A 262 -11.46 -5.65 10.56
N GLU A 263 -10.45 -5.62 11.44
CA GLU A 263 -9.70 -6.81 11.82
C GLU A 263 -10.60 -7.87 12.51
N ARG A 264 -11.60 -7.44 13.28
CA ARG A 264 -12.53 -8.37 13.92
C ARG A 264 -13.40 -9.13 12.92
N LEU A 265 -13.67 -8.53 11.74
CA LEU A 265 -14.43 -9.18 10.67
C LEU A 265 -13.63 -10.28 9.96
N PHE A 266 -12.30 -10.19 9.97
CA PHE A 266 -11.41 -11.13 9.28
C PHE A 266 -10.65 -12.09 10.21
N LYS A 267 -10.73 -11.90 11.52
CA LYS A 267 -10.24 -12.88 12.49
C LYS A 267 -11.13 -14.12 12.40
N GLU A 268 -10.60 -15.21 11.89
CA GLU A 268 -11.21 -16.53 12.01
C GLU A 268 -11.30 -16.90 13.50
N LYS A 269 -12.49 -17.35 13.89
CA LYS A 269 -12.72 -18.02 15.18
C LYS A 269 -11.94 -19.31 15.25
#